data_9f1728c73521b55a371766e48733ab57
#
_entry.id   9f1728c73521b55a371766e48733ab57
#
_cell.length_a   1.000
_cell.length_b   1.000
_cell.length_c   1.000
_cell.angle_alpha   90.00
_cell.angle_beta   90.00
_cell.angle_gamma   90.00
#
_symmetry.space_group_name_H-M   'P 1'
#
loop_
_entity.id
_entity.type
_entity.pdbx_description
1 polymer ?
#
loop_
_entity_poly.entity_id
_entity_poly.type
_entity_poly.pdbx_seq_one_letter_code
_entity_poly.pdbx_strand_id
1 'polypeptide(L)'
;ERATALAERLRVDQARAEELIAPFAPAEEATATLRTDERGLLTGVALERHPDATADGVRRAFADAAVTSRLARPTLPLEAIDAMLADPSGEHDTVTVWDDLRQVGVSARFGDIVAVDGSDQWPTTTPTNVMAEEILRIAHEAIRRSDRFDRFTTETEGERHYG
;
A
#
# COMPACT_ATOMS: atom_id res chain seq x y z
N GLU A 1 -19.42 -36.10 -11.98
CA GLU A 1 -18.25 -36.95 -11.79
C GLU A 1 -17.01 -36.45 -12.53
N ARG A 2 -17.13 -36.08 -13.82
CA ARG A 2 -15.98 -35.53 -14.58
C ARG A 2 -15.54 -34.16 -14.07
N ALA A 3 -16.48 -33.31 -13.67
CA ALA A 3 -16.18 -32.00 -13.13
C ALA A 3 -15.45 -32.05 -11.77
N THR A 4 -15.82 -33.01 -10.92
CA THR A 4 -15.20 -33.23 -9.61
C THR A 4 -13.77 -33.77 -9.76
N ALA A 5 -13.56 -34.71 -10.69
CA ALA A 5 -12.24 -35.28 -10.97
C ALA A 5 -11.28 -34.21 -11.57
N LEU A 6 -11.81 -33.32 -12.43
CA LEU A 6 -11.04 -32.23 -13.01
C LEU A 6 -10.66 -31.18 -11.95
N ALA A 7 -11.60 -30.82 -11.07
CA ALA A 7 -11.35 -29.88 -9.97
C ALA A 7 -10.29 -30.42 -9.00
N GLU A 8 -10.34 -31.71 -8.70
CA GLU A 8 -9.37 -32.35 -7.84
C GLU A 8 -7.98 -32.43 -8.48
N ARG A 9 -7.92 -32.68 -9.77
CA ARG A 9 -6.68 -32.69 -10.55
C ARG A 9 -6.04 -31.30 -10.63
N LEU A 10 -6.83 -30.26 -10.85
CA LEU A 10 -6.37 -28.88 -10.83
C LEU A 10 -5.83 -28.48 -9.44
N ARG A 11 -6.47 -28.96 -8.39
CA ARG A 11 -6.05 -28.70 -7.02
C ARG A 11 -4.71 -29.38 -6.70
N VAL A 12 -4.50 -30.61 -7.16
CA VAL A 12 -3.23 -31.34 -7.02
C VAL A 12 -2.12 -30.69 -7.84
N ASP A 13 -2.42 -30.27 -9.08
CA ASP A 13 -1.45 -29.60 -9.93
C ASP A 13 -1.07 -28.22 -9.39
N GLN A 14 -2.01 -27.49 -8.81
CA GLN A 14 -1.76 -26.22 -8.16
C GLN A 14 -0.90 -26.39 -6.89
N ALA A 15 -1.21 -27.36 -6.03
CA ALA A 15 -0.40 -27.67 -4.86
C ALA A 15 1.03 -28.09 -5.25
N ARG A 16 1.18 -28.84 -6.34
CA ARG A 16 2.47 -29.25 -6.88
C ARG A 16 3.27 -28.08 -7.45
N ALA A 17 2.59 -27.15 -8.14
CA ALA A 17 3.20 -25.94 -8.63
C ALA A 17 3.67 -25.04 -7.46
N GLU A 18 2.88 -24.92 -6.42
CA GLU A 18 3.25 -24.18 -5.19
C GLU A 18 4.43 -24.84 -4.48
N GLU A 19 4.50 -26.15 -4.38
CA GLU A 19 5.64 -26.88 -3.83
C GLU A 19 6.92 -26.69 -4.64
N LEU A 20 6.82 -26.62 -5.96
CA LEU A 20 7.96 -26.42 -6.85
C LEU A 20 8.45 -24.97 -6.85
N ILE A 21 7.57 -24.02 -6.63
CA ILE A 21 7.88 -22.58 -6.57
C ILE A 21 8.36 -22.17 -5.17
N ALA A 22 7.83 -22.78 -4.11
CA ALA A 22 8.16 -22.45 -2.72
C ALA A 22 9.68 -22.49 -2.40
N PRO A 23 10.49 -23.44 -2.90
CA PRO A 23 11.95 -23.43 -2.67
C PRO A 23 12.68 -22.29 -3.39
N PHE A 24 12.06 -21.69 -4.41
CA PHE A 24 12.63 -20.62 -5.23
C PHE A 24 12.01 -19.25 -4.93
N ALA A 25 10.89 -19.22 -4.17
CA ALA A 25 10.34 -17.98 -3.69
C ALA A 25 11.30 -17.38 -2.64
N PRO A 26 11.74 -16.11 -2.80
CA PRO A 26 12.49 -15.48 -1.74
C PRO A 26 11.65 -15.52 -0.46
N ALA A 27 12.22 -15.92 0.65
CA ALA A 27 11.57 -15.85 1.95
C ALA A 27 11.06 -14.42 2.14
N GLU A 28 9.84 -14.25 2.66
CA GLU A 28 9.30 -12.93 2.94
C GLU A 28 10.22 -12.21 3.91
N GLU A 29 10.93 -11.22 3.42
CA GLU A 29 11.89 -10.45 4.20
C GLU A 29 11.19 -9.50 5.17
N ALA A 30 9.99 -9.04 4.79
CA ALA A 30 9.19 -8.15 5.60
C ALA A 30 7.71 -8.30 5.25
N THR A 31 6.86 -7.97 6.21
CA THR A 31 5.40 -7.90 6.03
C THR A 31 4.91 -6.54 6.51
N ALA A 32 4.23 -5.82 5.65
CA ALA A 32 3.61 -4.55 5.99
C ALA A 32 2.09 -4.68 5.99
N THR A 33 1.44 -3.93 6.87
CA THR A 33 -0.02 -3.85 6.94
C THR A 33 -0.44 -2.40 6.97
N LEU A 34 -1.36 -2.03 6.09
CA LEU A 34 -2.00 -0.72 6.07
C LEU A 34 -3.43 -0.88 6.57
N ARG A 35 -3.76 -0.21 7.66
CA ARG A 35 -5.11 -0.21 8.24
C ARG A 35 -5.85 1.03 7.79
N THR A 36 -7.10 0.83 7.40
CA THR A 36 -7.96 1.92 6.95
C THR A 36 -9.27 1.90 7.74
N ASP A 37 -9.91 3.07 7.82
CA ASP A 37 -11.27 3.19 8.38
C ASP A 37 -12.33 2.77 7.35
N GLU A 38 -13.60 2.91 7.71
CA GLU A 38 -14.74 2.55 6.85
C GLU A 38 -14.75 3.34 5.53
N ARG A 39 -14.15 4.52 5.51
CA ARG A 39 -14.08 5.38 4.32
C ARG A 39 -12.85 5.08 3.45
N GLY A 40 -11.96 4.24 3.93
CA GLY A 40 -10.70 3.92 3.26
C GLY A 40 -9.54 4.85 3.61
N LEU A 41 -9.72 5.76 4.58
CA LEU A 41 -8.64 6.61 5.06
C LEU A 41 -7.66 5.80 5.91
N LEU A 42 -6.37 5.96 5.65
CA LEU A 42 -5.31 5.27 6.39
C LEU A 42 -5.31 5.70 7.86
N THR A 43 -5.45 4.74 8.77
CA THR A 43 -5.47 4.97 10.22
C THR A 43 -4.27 4.35 10.94
N GLY A 44 -3.58 3.41 10.33
CA GLY A 44 -2.45 2.76 10.95
C GLY A 44 -1.53 2.06 9.97
N VAL A 45 -0.29 1.92 10.37
CA VAL A 45 0.77 1.21 9.64
C VAL A 45 1.44 0.25 10.60
N ALA A 46 1.65 -0.98 10.17
CA ALA A 46 2.43 -1.96 10.91
C ALA A 46 3.48 -2.57 9.98
N LEU A 47 4.65 -2.85 10.51
CA LEU A 47 5.74 -3.47 9.78
C LEU A 47 6.39 -4.53 10.66
N GLU A 48 6.51 -5.74 10.13
CA GLU A 48 7.33 -6.80 10.67
C GLU A 48 8.48 -7.06 9.69
N ARG A 49 9.69 -7.10 10.19
CA ARG A 49 10.89 -7.19 9.38
C ARG A 49 11.80 -8.28 9.91
N HIS A 50 12.24 -9.16 9.00
CA HIS A 50 13.29 -10.12 9.31
C HIS A 50 14.62 -9.37 9.54
N PRO A 51 15.50 -9.82 10.45
CA PRO A 51 16.80 -9.15 10.68
C PRO A 51 17.66 -9.01 9.43
N ASP A 52 17.55 -9.91 8.48
CA ASP A 52 18.31 -9.92 7.24
C ASP A 52 17.56 -9.24 6.07
N ALA A 53 16.45 -8.57 6.33
CA ALA A 53 15.65 -7.92 5.29
C ALA A 53 16.44 -6.84 4.56
N THR A 54 16.33 -6.84 3.24
CA THR A 54 16.89 -5.79 2.39
C THR A 54 15.94 -4.60 2.29
N ALA A 55 16.46 -3.45 1.88
CA ALA A 55 15.64 -2.28 1.59
C ALA A 55 14.57 -2.58 0.53
N ASP A 56 14.93 -3.32 -0.52
CA ASP A 56 13.99 -3.73 -1.57
C ASP A 56 12.90 -4.66 -1.04
N GLY A 57 13.23 -5.55 -0.12
CA GLY A 57 12.28 -6.42 0.55
C GLY A 57 11.24 -5.63 1.34
N VAL A 58 11.66 -4.59 2.06
CA VAL A 58 10.77 -3.69 2.80
C VAL A 58 9.89 -2.88 1.84
N ARG A 59 10.46 -2.32 0.77
CA ARG A 59 9.69 -1.58 -0.25
C ARG A 59 8.63 -2.46 -0.90
N ARG A 60 8.97 -3.70 -1.20
CA ARG A 60 8.04 -4.70 -1.78
C ARG A 60 6.90 -5.01 -0.82
N ALA A 61 7.18 -5.17 0.46
CA ALA A 61 6.16 -5.40 1.49
C ALA A 61 5.12 -4.26 1.52
N PHE A 62 5.57 -3.01 1.45
CA PHE A 62 4.68 -1.86 1.39
C PHE A 62 3.90 -1.77 0.07
N ALA A 63 4.52 -2.10 -1.06
CA ALA A 63 3.84 -2.14 -2.35
C ALA A 63 2.71 -3.18 -2.35
N ASP A 64 2.95 -4.37 -1.81
CA ASP A 64 1.96 -5.44 -1.67
C ASP A 64 0.83 -5.02 -0.72
N ALA A 65 1.16 -4.39 0.40
CA ALA A 65 0.19 -3.86 1.35
C ALA A 65 -0.70 -2.79 0.73
N ALA A 66 -0.13 -1.92 -0.11
CA ALA A 66 -0.87 -0.89 -0.82
C ALA A 66 -1.89 -1.49 -1.80
N VAL A 67 -1.50 -2.52 -2.55
CA VAL A 67 -2.41 -3.24 -3.45
C VAL A 67 -3.53 -3.91 -2.66
N THR A 68 -3.21 -4.62 -1.59
CA THR A 68 -4.19 -5.28 -0.72
C THR A 68 -5.17 -4.28 -0.14
N SER A 69 -4.69 -3.15 0.35
CA SER A 69 -5.51 -2.07 0.90
C SER A 69 -6.48 -1.49 -0.14
N ARG A 70 -6.02 -1.28 -1.36
CA ARG A 70 -6.88 -0.77 -2.45
C ARG A 70 -7.98 -1.75 -2.85
N LEU A 71 -7.68 -3.04 -2.87
CA LEU A 71 -8.67 -4.08 -3.21
C LEU A 71 -9.77 -4.21 -2.15
N ALA A 72 -9.48 -3.87 -0.90
CA ALA A 72 -10.43 -3.94 0.21
C ALA A 72 -11.32 -2.70 0.35
N ARG A 73 -11.19 -1.71 -0.53
CA ARG A 73 -11.84 -0.41 -0.37
C ARG A 73 -13.19 -0.25 -1.05
N PRO A 74 -13.99 0.74 -0.58
CA PRO A 74 -15.12 1.23 -1.35
C PRO A 74 -14.72 1.73 -2.73
N THR A 75 -15.65 1.67 -3.66
CA THR A 75 -15.45 2.11 -5.05
C THR A 75 -14.96 3.56 -5.12
N LEU A 76 -13.96 3.81 -5.94
CA LEU A 76 -13.48 5.15 -6.24
C LEU A 76 -14.56 5.98 -6.94
N PRO A 77 -14.58 7.33 -6.78
CA PRO A 77 -15.41 8.18 -7.59
C PRO A 77 -15.17 7.98 -9.08
N LEU A 78 -16.21 8.12 -9.89
CA LEU A 78 -16.12 7.90 -11.34
C LEU A 78 -15.06 8.81 -11.98
N GLU A 79 -14.93 10.04 -11.51
CA GLU A 79 -13.93 11.01 -11.97
C GLU A 79 -12.50 10.52 -11.73
N ALA A 80 -12.26 9.84 -10.61
CA ALA A 80 -10.97 9.25 -10.31
C ALA A 80 -10.65 8.07 -11.23
N ILE A 81 -11.64 7.25 -11.55
CA ILE A 81 -11.52 6.13 -12.48
C ILE A 81 -11.20 6.65 -13.88
N ASP A 82 -11.91 7.67 -14.34
CA ASP A 82 -11.69 8.30 -15.64
C ASP A 82 -10.27 8.89 -15.74
N ALA A 83 -9.80 9.54 -14.68
CA ALA A 83 -8.45 10.09 -14.61
C ALA A 83 -7.38 8.98 -14.66
N MET A 84 -7.62 7.85 -14.00
CA MET A 84 -6.72 6.69 -14.05
C MET A 84 -6.65 6.06 -15.43
N LEU A 85 -7.77 6.01 -16.14
CA LEU A 85 -7.82 5.50 -17.51
C LEU A 85 -7.14 6.44 -18.51
N ALA A 86 -7.25 7.75 -18.28
CA ALA A 86 -6.61 8.76 -19.12
C ALA A 86 -5.08 8.79 -18.93
N ASP A 87 -4.59 8.53 -17.73
CA ASP A 87 -3.16 8.47 -17.40
C ASP A 87 -2.85 7.23 -16.56
N PRO A 88 -2.67 6.05 -17.21
CA PRO A 88 -2.37 4.81 -16.48
C PRO A 88 -1.05 4.86 -15.70
N SER A 89 -0.08 5.67 -16.11
CA SER A 89 1.21 5.81 -15.43
C SER A 89 1.07 6.51 -14.06
N GLY A 90 0.06 7.38 -13.90
CA GLY A 90 -0.15 8.16 -12.71
C GLY A 90 0.89 9.24 -12.45
N GLU A 91 1.72 9.52 -13.43
CA GLU A 91 2.86 10.44 -13.28
C GLU A 91 2.45 11.85 -12.87
N HIS A 92 1.32 12.34 -13.38
CA HIS A 92 0.79 13.67 -13.09
C HIS A 92 -0.06 13.75 -11.82
N ASP A 93 -0.63 12.63 -11.38
CA ASP A 93 -1.58 12.56 -10.27
C ASP A 93 -0.96 12.00 -8.99
N THR A 94 0.25 11.47 -9.07
CA THR A 94 0.95 10.91 -7.92
C THR A 94 1.73 12.00 -7.20
N VAL A 95 1.50 12.09 -5.89
CA VAL A 95 2.21 13.02 -5.00
C VAL A 95 3.14 12.21 -4.11
N THR A 96 4.40 12.59 -4.05
CA THR A 96 5.38 12.00 -3.14
C THR A 96 5.77 13.02 -2.09
N VAL A 97 5.65 12.65 -0.83
CA VAL A 97 6.07 13.47 0.32
C VAL A 97 7.25 12.78 0.98
N TRP A 98 8.30 13.53 1.20
CA TRP A 98 9.51 13.07 1.88
C TRP A 98 9.61 13.65 3.29
N ASP A 99 10.30 12.94 4.18
CA ASP A 99 10.71 13.52 5.45
C ASP A 99 11.78 14.60 5.25
N ASP A 100 12.08 15.34 6.31
CA ASP A 100 13.03 16.47 6.24
C ASP A 100 14.44 16.06 5.82
N LEU A 101 14.83 14.83 6.13
CA LEU A 101 16.14 14.27 5.81
C LEU A 101 16.16 13.46 4.52
N ARG A 102 15.03 13.36 3.83
CA ARG A 102 14.84 12.54 2.64
C ARG A 102 15.21 11.07 2.82
N GLN A 103 14.99 10.55 4.00
CA GLN A 103 15.24 9.15 4.32
C GLN A 103 14.07 8.24 3.96
N VAL A 104 12.85 8.77 4.07
CA VAL A 104 11.62 8.04 3.73
C VAL A 104 10.67 8.94 2.96
N GLY A 105 10.04 8.39 1.93
CA GLY A 105 9.04 9.06 1.12
C GLY A 105 7.81 8.18 0.93
N VAL A 106 6.65 8.77 0.91
CA VAL A 106 5.39 8.09 0.65
C VAL A 106 4.72 8.72 -0.57
N SER A 107 4.35 7.88 -1.51
CA SER A 107 3.63 8.27 -2.72
C SER A 107 2.17 7.89 -2.60
N ALA A 108 1.30 8.82 -2.95
CA ALA A 108 -0.15 8.62 -2.96
C ALA A 108 -0.76 9.16 -4.24
N ARG A 109 -1.86 8.55 -4.66
CA ARG A 109 -2.64 8.95 -5.82
C ARG A 109 -4.12 8.93 -5.46
N PHE A 110 -4.81 10.06 -5.61
CA PHE A 110 -6.23 10.22 -5.30
C PHE A 110 -6.59 9.77 -3.88
N GLY A 111 -5.72 10.03 -2.91
CA GLY A 111 -5.92 9.64 -1.52
C GLY A 111 -5.52 8.20 -1.19
N ASP A 112 -4.98 7.44 -2.14
CA ASP A 112 -4.53 6.07 -1.96
C ASP A 112 -3.02 5.97 -1.96
N ILE A 113 -2.47 5.26 -0.98
CA ILE A 113 -1.03 4.97 -0.94
C ILE A 113 -0.66 4.05 -2.11
N VAL A 114 0.38 4.40 -2.83
CA VAL A 114 0.89 3.62 -3.98
C VAL A 114 2.22 2.98 -3.68
N ALA A 115 3.10 3.70 -2.97
CA ALA A 115 4.44 3.22 -2.69
C ALA A 115 5.02 3.89 -1.45
N VAL A 116 5.93 3.19 -0.80
CA VAL A 116 6.80 3.74 0.23
C VAL A 116 8.23 3.54 -0.26
N ASP A 117 8.99 4.63 -0.30
CA ASP A 117 10.37 4.61 -0.73
C ASP A 117 11.28 5.10 0.40
N GLY A 118 12.56 4.85 0.29
CA GLY A 118 13.51 5.27 1.31
C GLY A 118 14.94 5.09 0.87
N SER A 119 15.87 5.70 1.61
CA SER A 119 17.29 5.42 1.44
C SER A 119 17.57 3.95 1.74
N ASP A 120 18.62 3.39 1.16
CA ASP A 120 18.93 1.96 1.31
C ASP A 120 19.23 1.55 2.75
N GLN A 121 19.67 2.47 3.58
CA GLN A 121 19.99 2.20 4.99
C GLN A 121 18.78 2.34 5.92
N TRP A 122 17.88 3.30 5.65
CA TRP A 122 16.77 3.60 6.53
C TRP A 122 15.85 2.39 6.80
N PRO A 123 15.44 1.61 5.78
CA PRO A 123 14.56 0.45 6.00
C PRO A 123 15.21 -0.68 6.78
N THR A 124 16.54 -0.75 6.86
CA THR A 124 17.25 -1.85 7.51
C THR A 124 17.81 -1.49 8.89
N THR A 125 18.02 -0.21 9.18
CA THR A 125 18.64 0.26 10.42
C THR A 125 17.65 0.87 11.41
N THR A 126 16.49 1.36 10.93
CA THR A 126 15.50 2.03 11.78
C THR A 126 14.58 1.00 12.43
N PRO A 127 14.26 1.14 13.74
CA PRO A 127 13.30 0.26 14.39
C PRO A 127 11.92 0.29 13.70
N THR A 128 11.26 -0.85 13.60
CA THR A 128 10.00 -0.98 12.84
C THR A 128 8.86 -0.12 13.37
N ASN A 129 8.78 0.08 14.69
CA ASN A 129 7.78 0.96 15.29
C ASN A 129 8.02 2.43 14.91
N VAL A 130 9.27 2.87 14.87
CA VAL A 130 9.64 4.24 14.45
C VAL A 130 9.34 4.43 12.97
N MET A 131 9.67 3.43 12.14
CA MET A 131 9.34 3.45 10.71
C MET A 131 7.83 3.59 10.49
N ALA A 132 7.04 2.79 11.19
CA ALA A 132 5.58 2.78 11.05
C ALA A 132 4.96 4.14 11.42
N GLU A 133 5.40 4.75 12.52
CA GLU A 133 4.94 6.08 12.94
C GLU A 133 5.30 7.17 11.92
N GLU A 134 6.53 7.16 11.43
CA GLU A 134 7.00 8.14 10.46
C GLU A 134 6.29 7.98 9.12
N ILE A 135 6.13 6.75 8.65
CA ILE A 135 5.40 6.47 7.41
C ILE A 135 3.94 6.93 7.53
N LEU A 136 3.28 6.66 8.66
CA LEU A 136 1.90 7.10 8.88
C LEU A 136 1.77 8.62 8.82
N ARG A 137 2.69 9.33 9.45
CA ARG A 137 2.71 10.81 9.47
C ARG A 137 2.87 11.37 8.05
N ILE A 138 3.83 10.85 7.30
CA ILE A 138 4.10 11.30 5.92
C ILE A 138 2.97 10.87 4.98
N ALA A 139 2.42 9.67 5.20
CA ALA A 139 1.31 9.15 4.41
C ALA A 139 0.07 10.03 4.52
N HIS A 140 -0.27 10.53 5.70
CA HIS A 140 -1.39 11.47 5.87
C HIS A 140 -1.22 12.73 5.03
N GLU A 141 -0.01 13.26 4.98
CA GLU A 141 0.28 14.43 4.15
C GLU A 141 0.18 14.11 2.65
N ALA A 142 0.72 12.97 2.22
CA ALA A 142 0.62 12.53 0.83
C ALA A 142 -0.84 12.27 0.41
N ILE A 143 -1.62 11.64 1.29
CA ILE A 143 -3.05 11.42 1.08
C ILE A 143 -3.78 12.75 0.91
N ARG A 144 -3.56 13.69 1.81
CA ARG A 144 -4.18 15.01 1.77
C ARG A 144 -3.86 15.76 0.48
N ARG A 145 -2.60 15.76 0.08
CA ARG A 145 -2.15 16.46 -1.13
C ARG A 145 -2.62 15.81 -2.43
N SER A 146 -2.80 14.49 -2.44
CA SER A 146 -3.23 13.72 -3.61
C SER A 146 -4.75 13.58 -3.73
N ASP A 147 -5.51 14.00 -2.71
CA ASP A 147 -6.97 13.84 -2.65
C ASP A 147 -7.69 14.92 -3.46
N ARG A 148 -7.53 14.87 -4.79
CA ARG A 148 -8.07 15.86 -5.73
C ARG A 148 -9.59 15.86 -5.82
N PHE A 149 -10.24 14.78 -5.37
CA PHE A 149 -11.69 14.60 -5.42
C PHE A 149 -12.34 14.68 -4.04
N ASP A 150 -11.62 15.22 -3.06
CA ASP A 150 -12.09 15.49 -1.70
C ASP A 150 -12.76 14.28 -1.02
N ARG A 151 -12.17 13.10 -1.22
CA ARG A 151 -12.68 11.84 -0.64
C ARG A 151 -12.69 11.85 0.88
N PHE A 152 -11.77 12.58 1.50
CA PHE A 152 -11.55 12.60 2.94
C PHE A 152 -11.68 13.98 3.57
N THR A 153 -11.66 15.03 2.78
CA THR A 153 -11.66 16.43 3.27
C THR A 153 -13.05 17.05 3.38
N THR A 154 -14.03 16.52 2.66
CA THR A 154 -15.39 17.09 2.56
C THR A 154 -16.12 17.16 3.91
N GLU A 155 -15.86 16.23 4.83
CA GLU A 155 -16.51 16.21 6.15
C GLU A 155 -15.94 17.24 7.12
N THR A 156 -14.66 17.59 6.97
CA THR A 156 -13.99 18.55 7.85
C THR A 156 -14.47 19.99 7.56
N GLU A 157 -14.79 20.29 6.33
CA GLU A 157 -15.39 21.58 5.96
C GLU A 157 -16.85 21.71 6.39
N GLY A 158 -17.61 20.62 6.36
CA GLY A 158 -18.97 20.58 6.84
C GLY A 158 -19.09 20.83 8.34
N GLU A 159 -18.18 20.31 9.14
CA GLU A 159 -18.14 20.56 10.59
C GLU A 159 -17.76 21.99 10.93
N ARG A 160 -16.92 22.63 10.14
CA ARG A 160 -16.53 24.04 10.34
C ARG A 160 -17.66 25.04 10.05
N HIS A 161 -18.60 24.67 9.21
CA HIS A 161 -19.76 25.51 8.89
C HIS A 161 -20.84 25.52 9.96
N TYR A 162 -20.85 24.53 10.84
CA TYR A 162 -21.85 24.40 11.93
C TYR A 162 -21.26 24.74 13.32
N GLY A 163 -20.01 25.08 13.37
CA GLY A 163 -19.35 25.55 14.59
C GLY A 163 -19.28 27.06 14.62
#